data_4332109ebada706ba39fd4804ebb721d
#
_entry.id   4332109ebada706ba39fd4804ebb721d
#
_cell.length_a   1.000
_cell.length_b   1.000
_cell.length_c   1.000
_cell.angle_alpha   90.00
_cell.angle_beta   90.00
_cell.angle_gamma   90.00
#
_symmetry.space_group_name_H-M   'P 1'
#
loop_
_entity.id
_entity.type
_entity.pdbx_description
1 polymer ?
#
loop_
_entity_poly.entity_id
_entity_poly.type
_entity_poly.pdbx_seq_one_letter_code
_entity_poly.pdbx_strand_id
1 'polypeptide(L)'
;SIRKYIVKEFDDPADSTIGASFVNLGTDDGKEFQFGYNGEVRVLVNHAVKEIKIDNFTTRPLPFRPLTPPFFNYCKNIVRYALETEDSIVTTLEDCGDYFHFKLVINEDTQVEFFGKAYHMPPPPFYVEPTSIYELWIHKSNGLPYKKRRAMSHNISVETCCNVEINKETIDRFDVFDYVPQGYETKKYDYGAPSRNMAA
;
A
#
# COMPACT_ATOMS: atom_id res chain seq x y z
N SER A 1 9.35 -3.29 15.56
CA SER A 1 9.42 -1.80 15.56
C SER A 1 8.03 -1.22 15.36
N ILE A 2 7.72 -0.16 16.09
CA ILE A 2 6.47 0.60 15.92
C ILE A 2 6.82 1.85 15.12
N ARG A 3 6.03 2.13 14.07
CA ARG A 3 6.12 3.35 13.28
C ARG A 3 4.77 4.04 13.26
N LYS A 4 4.76 5.36 13.33
CA LYS A 4 3.55 6.18 13.23
C LYS A 4 3.66 7.04 11.97
N TYR A 5 2.53 7.25 11.30
CA TYR A 5 2.45 8.08 10.11
C TYR A 5 1.15 8.87 10.11
N ILE A 6 1.14 10.00 9.44
CA ILE A 6 -0.07 10.66 8.99
C ILE A 6 -0.17 10.40 7.50
N VAL A 7 -1.31 9.89 7.08
CA VAL A 7 -1.58 9.62 5.66
C VAL A 7 -2.80 10.42 5.25
N LYS A 8 -2.67 11.16 4.15
CA LYS A 8 -3.81 11.70 3.41
C LYS A 8 -4.04 10.82 2.21
N GLU A 9 -5.26 10.37 2.02
CA GLU A 9 -5.66 9.45 0.97
C GLU A 9 -6.87 10.00 0.21
N PHE A 10 -6.82 9.91 -1.10
CA PHE A 10 -7.93 10.21 -2.00
C PHE A 10 -8.24 8.95 -2.81
N ASP A 11 -9.49 8.48 -2.73
CA ASP A 11 -9.96 7.35 -3.54
C ASP A 11 -10.17 7.82 -4.98
N ASP A 12 -9.39 7.26 -5.91
CA ASP A 12 -9.37 7.67 -7.30
C ASP A 12 -9.68 6.47 -8.22
N PRO A 13 -10.96 6.20 -8.47
CA PRO A 13 -11.35 5.07 -9.31
C PRO A 13 -10.87 5.19 -10.76
N ALA A 14 -10.54 6.40 -11.22
CA ALA A 14 -10.00 6.64 -12.55
C ALA A 14 -8.53 6.23 -12.68
N ASP A 15 -7.81 6.16 -11.56
CA ASP A 15 -6.43 5.64 -11.57
C ASP A 15 -6.41 4.14 -11.80
N SER A 16 -5.87 3.74 -12.96
CA SER A 16 -5.76 2.34 -13.34
C SER A 16 -4.66 1.58 -12.60
N THR A 17 -3.73 2.26 -11.95
CA THR A 17 -2.56 1.65 -11.29
C THR A 17 -2.91 1.09 -9.92
N ILE A 18 -3.38 1.93 -9.01
CA ILE A 18 -3.76 1.50 -7.66
C ILE A 18 -5.17 1.93 -7.25
N GLY A 19 -5.76 2.92 -7.92
CA GLY A 19 -7.08 3.44 -7.62
C GLY A 19 -7.10 4.42 -6.45
N ALA A 20 -5.99 5.09 -6.17
CA ALA A 20 -5.89 6.12 -5.14
C ALA A 20 -4.69 7.03 -5.38
N SER A 21 -4.77 8.26 -4.90
CA SER A 21 -3.60 9.11 -4.68
C SER A 21 -3.39 9.36 -3.19
N PHE A 22 -2.16 9.56 -2.76
CA PHE A 22 -1.89 9.72 -1.33
C PHE A 22 -0.55 10.38 -1.04
N VAL A 23 -0.43 10.92 0.16
CA VAL A 23 0.83 11.39 0.75
C VAL A 23 1.00 10.79 2.14
N ASN A 24 2.21 10.35 2.43
CA ASN A 24 2.63 9.82 3.71
C ASN A 24 3.59 10.82 4.36
N LEU A 25 3.24 11.28 5.55
CA LEU A 25 3.97 12.27 6.31
C LEU A 25 4.64 11.60 7.51
N GLY A 26 5.85 12.03 7.83
CA GLY A 26 6.63 11.46 8.93
C GLY A 26 6.03 11.72 10.30
N THR A 27 6.59 11.07 11.28
CA THR A 27 5.92 10.60 12.48
C THR A 27 5.84 11.55 13.65
N ASP A 28 6.80 12.43 13.84
CA ASP A 28 6.91 13.16 15.12
C ASP A 28 5.98 14.37 15.17
N ASP A 29 5.80 15.03 14.02
CA ASP A 29 4.91 16.18 13.91
C ASP A 29 3.96 16.09 12.69
N GLY A 30 4.05 15.02 11.90
CA GLY A 30 3.23 14.81 10.71
C GLY A 30 3.47 15.80 9.58
N LYS A 31 4.62 16.47 9.57
CA LYS A 31 4.92 17.50 8.57
C LYS A 31 5.94 17.05 7.53
N GLU A 32 6.78 16.09 7.88
CA GLU A 32 7.86 15.66 7.02
C GLU A 32 7.36 14.68 5.96
N PHE A 33 7.29 15.11 4.70
CA PHE A 33 6.89 14.26 3.58
C PHE A 33 7.91 13.13 3.37
N GLN A 34 7.43 11.89 3.38
CA GLN A 34 8.25 10.69 3.21
C GLN A 34 8.10 10.11 1.81
N PHE A 35 6.88 9.90 1.38
CA PHE A 35 6.57 9.44 0.04
C PHE A 35 5.10 9.69 -0.30
N GLY A 36 4.79 9.66 -1.57
CA GLY A 36 3.43 9.79 -2.06
C GLY A 36 3.29 9.33 -3.50
N TYR A 37 2.05 9.33 -3.96
CA TYR A 37 1.67 8.96 -5.31
C TYR A 37 0.49 9.82 -5.75
N ASN A 38 0.54 10.36 -6.96
CA ASN A 38 -0.47 11.28 -7.49
C ASN A 38 -1.31 10.72 -8.63
N GLY A 39 -1.28 9.41 -8.87
CA GLY A 39 -1.92 8.77 -10.02
C GLY A 39 -0.99 8.56 -11.22
N GLU A 40 0.13 9.26 -11.27
CA GLU A 40 1.10 9.18 -12.38
C GLU A 40 2.50 8.79 -11.91
N VAL A 41 2.96 9.42 -10.86
CA VAL A 41 4.31 9.23 -10.33
C VAL A 41 4.29 8.96 -8.84
N ARG A 42 5.23 8.12 -8.42
CA ARG A 42 5.59 7.98 -7.02
C ARG A 42 6.79 8.85 -6.73
N VAL A 43 6.73 9.60 -5.65
CA VAL A 43 7.82 10.40 -5.11
C VAL A 43 8.24 9.83 -3.77
N LEU A 44 9.53 9.56 -3.61
CA LEU A 44 10.14 9.13 -2.35
C LEU A 44 11.20 10.16 -1.96
N VAL A 45 11.26 10.48 -0.67
CA VAL A 45 12.22 11.43 -0.12
C VAL A 45 13.20 10.72 0.79
N ASN A 46 14.48 10.97 0.60
CA ASN A 46 15.53 10.57 1.53
C ASN A 46 16.11 11.82 2.20
N HIS A 47 15.65 12.09 3.40
CA HIS A 47 16.04 13.28 4.16
C HIS A 47 17.52 13.25 4.60
N ALA A 48 18.08 12.05 4.81
CA ALA A 48 19.47 11.91 5.25
C ALA A 48 20.48 12.43 4.23
N VAL A 49 20.17 12.27 2.93
CA VAL A 49 21.04 12.71 1.83
C VAL A 49 20.41 13.82 0.99
N LYS A 50 19.25 14.33 1.38
CA LYS A 50 18.48 15.37 0.69
C LYS A 50 18.21 15.02 -0.78
N GLU A 51 17.78 13.82 -1.02
CA GLU A 51 17.43 13.32 -2.35
C GLU A 51 15.92 13.06 -2.49
N ILE A 52 15.43 13.33 -3.70
CA ILE A 52 14.08 13.00 -4.15
C ILE A 52 14.21 11.99 -5.28
N LYS A 53 13.47 10.88 -5.19
CA LYS A 53 13.37 9.88 -6.24
C LYS A 53 11.99 9.90 -6.84
N ILE A 54 11.91 10.08 -8.15
CA ILE A 54 10.66 10.11 -8.91
C ILE A 54 10.60 8.86 -9.78
N ASP A 55 9.52 8.12 -9.65
CA ASP A 55 9.24 6.90 -10.37
C ASP A 55 7.89 7.02 -11.11
N ASN A 56 7.90 6.88 -12.42
CA ASN A 56 6.72 6.94 -13.27
C ASN A 56 6.22 5.56 -13.72
N PHE A 57 6.77 4.49 -13.17
CA PHE A 57 6.42 3.09 -13.47
C PHE A 57 6.60 2.64 -14.93
N THR A 58 7.30 3.40 -15.76
CA THR A 58 7.46 3.06 -17.18
C THR A 58 8.47 1.94 -17.42
N THR A 59 9.51 1.84 -16.59
CA THR A 59 10.61 0.88 -16.79
C THR A 59 10.36 -0.47 -16.14
N ARG A 60 9.55 -0.53 -15.11
CA ARG A 60 9.17 -1.78 -14.46
C ARG A 60 7.77 -1.65 -13.85
N PRO A 61 6.79 -2.39 -14.35
CA PRO A 61 5.43 -2.32 -13.83
C PRO A 61 5.30 -2.98 -12.46
N LEU A 62 4.23 -2.66 -11.74
CA LEU A 62 3.77 -3.48 -10.64
C LEU A 62 3.56 -4.94 -11.13
N PRO A 63 3.82 -5.95 -10.29
CA PRO A 63 4.16 -5.90 -8.87
C PRO A 63 5.66 -5.82 -8.57
N PHE A 64 6.52 -5.74 -9.57
CA PHE A 64 7.99 -5.73 -9.38
C PHE A 64 8.53 -4.44 -8.77
N ARG A 65 7.65 -3.47 -8.55
CA ARG A 65 7.89 -2.23 -7.82
C ARG A 65 6.80 -2.04 -6.80
N PRO A 66 6.96 -2.59 -5.62
CA PRO A 66 5.95 -2.45 -4.60
C PRO A 66 5.75 -0.96 -4.28
N LEU A 67 4.53 -0.51 -4.52
CA LEU A 67 4.02 0.73 -4.01
C LEU A 67 3.29 0.39 -2.72
N THR A 68 3.69 0.98 -1.60
CA THR A 68 2.96 0.80 -0.35
C THR A 68 1.64 1.54 -0.46
N PRO A 69 0.51 0.88 -0.68
CA PRO A 69 -0.77 1.56 -0.83
C PRO A 69 -1.22 2.13 0.51
N PRO A 70 -2.04 3.19 0.49
CA PRO A 70 -2.58 3.73 1.71
C PRO A 70 -3.57 2.76 2.37
N PHE A 71 -3.86 2.99 3.65
CA PHE A 71 -4.57 2.04 4.49
C PHE A 71 -5.94 1.64 3.95
N PHE A 72 -6.79 2.61 3.60
CA PHE A 72 -8.16 2.31 3.14
C PHE A 72 -8.17 1.68 1.75
N ASN A 73 -7.34 2.16 0.83
CA ASN A 73 -7.18 1.55 -0.48
C ASN A 73 -6.76 0.08 -0.37
N TYR A 74 -5.80 -0.21 0.50
CA TYR A 74 -5.35 -1.60 0.74
C TYR A 74 -6.50 -2.47 1.27
N CYS A 75 -7.23 -2.01 2.28
CA CYS A 75 -8.35 -2.74 2.86
C CYS A 75 -9.48 -2.95 1.84
N LYS A 76 -9.81 -1.92 1.06
CA LYS A 76 -10.82 -1.99 -0.01
C LYS A 76 -10.47 -3.07 -1.03
N ASN A 77 -9.22 -3.14 -1.45
CA ASN A 77 -8.79 -4.10 -2.47
C ASN A 77 -8.75 -5.55 -1.95
N ILE A 78 -8.45 -5.77 -0.67
CA ILE A 78 -8.58 -7.09 -0.04
C ILE A 78 -10.04 -7.57 -0.10
N VAL A 79 -10.98 -6.73 0.30
CA VAL A 79 -12.41 -7.09 0.29
C VAL A 79 -12.90 -7.32 -1.14
N ARG A 80 -12.53 -6.43 -2.07
CA ARG A 80 -12.89 -6.58 -3.48
C ARG A 80 -12.38 -7.90 -4.04
N TYR A 81 -11.11 -8.22 -3.83
CA TYR A 81 -10.54 -9.49 -4.27
C TYR A 81 -11.32 -10.67 -3.70
N ALA A 82 -11.64 -10.66 -2.42
CA ALA A 82 -12.39 -11.75 -1.80
C ALA A 82 -13.80 -11.95 -2.36
N LEU A 83 -14.40 -10.87 -2.91
CA LEU A 83 -15.73 -10.92 -3.52
C LEU A 83 -15.73 -11.32 -5.01
N GLU A 84 -14.64 -11.01 -5.71
CA GLU A 84 -14.60 -11.10 -7.18
C GLU A 84 -13.69 -12.22 -7.69
N THR A 85 -12.83 -12.81 -6.85
CA THR A 85 -11.84 -13.80 -7.29
C THR A 85 -12.47 -15.17 -7.55
N GLU A 86 -11.92 -15.87 -8.55
CA GLU A 86 -12.16 -17.29 -8.81
C GLU A 86 -11.10 -18.19 -8.13
N ASP A 87 -10.12 -17.60 -7.46
CA ASP A 87 -9.07 -18.34 -6.76
C ASP A 87 -9.66 -19.14 -5.59
N SER A 88 -8.97 -20.21 -5.21
CA SER A 88 -9.32 -20.99 -4.03
C SER A 88 -8.97 -20.21 -2.75
N ILE A 89 -9.97 -19.61 -2.13
CA ILE A 89 -9.85 -18.83 -0.91
C ILE A 89 -10.81 -19.32 0.16
N VAL A 90 -10.53 -18.95 1.42
CA VAL A 90 -11.48 -19.10 2.52
C VAL A 90 -11.68 -17.73 3.16
N THR A 91 -12.94 -17.33 3.29
CA THR A 91 -13.33 -16.10 3.96
C THR A 91 -14.19 -16.39 5.18
N THR A 92 -13.99 -15.61 6.24
CA THR A 92 -14.89 -15.60 7.40
C THR A 92 -15.22 -14.16 7.77
N LEU A 93 -16.44 -13.94 8.24
CA LEU A 93 -16.91 -12.68 8.78
C LEU A 93 -17.58 -12.95 10.12
N GLU A 94 -17.00 -12.47 11.19
CA GLU A 94 -17.50 -12.65 12.54
C GLU A 94 -18.09 -11.34 13.08
N ASP A 95 -19.23 -11.45 13.72
CA ASP A 95 -19.83 -10.35 14.46
C ASP A 95 -19.23 -10.29 15.86
N CYS A 96 -18.46 -9.24 16.13
CA CYS A 96 -17.74 -9.03 17.40
C CYS A 96 -18.33 -7.86 18.22
N GLY A 97 -19.65 -7.63 18.13
CA GLY A 97 -20.32 -6.54 18.85
C GLY A 97 -20.21 -5.22 18.08
N ASP A 98 -19.25 -4.36 18.43
CA ASP A 98 -19.10 -3.04 17.82
C ASP A 98 -18.39 -3.06 16.46
N TYR A 99 -17.81 -4.19 16.09
CA TYR A 99 -17.09 -4.35 14.83
C TYR A 99 -17.34 -5.72 14.19
N PHE A 100 -17.02 -5.81 12.90
CA PHE A 100 -16.86 -7.07 12.19
C PHE A 100 -15.38 -7.43 12.11
N HIS A 101 -15.06 -8.71 12.30
CA HIS A 101 -13.76 -9.28 12.02
C HIS A 101 -13.86 -10.07 10.71
N PHE A 102 -13.24 -9.54 9.67
CA PHE A 102 -13.13 -10.19 8.38
C PHE A 102 -11.78 -10.87 8.25
N LYS A 103 -11.76 -12.10 7.78
CA LYS A 103 -10.54 -12.85 7.50
C LYS A 103 -10.60 -13.46 6.13
N LEU A 104 -9.51 -13.30 5.38
CA LEU A 104 -9.25 -13.91 4.08
C LEU A 104 -8.01 -14.80 4.21
N VAL A 105 -8.16 -16.07 3.81
CA VAL A 105 -7.04 -17.02 3.68
C VAL A 105 -6.91 -17.36 2.20
N ILE A 106 -5.74 -17.09 1.64
CA ILE A 106 -5.38 -17.45 0.26
C ILE A 106 -4.51 -18.70 0.33
N ASN A 107 -4.89 -19.73 -0.41
CA ASN A 107 -4.21 -21.02 -0.39
C ASN A 107 -2.81 -20.95 -1.02
N GLU A 108 -1.98 -21.92 -0.68
CA GLU A 108 -0.54 -21.97 -0.96
C GLU A 108 -0.14 -21.98 -2.44
N ASP A 109 -1.01 -22.42 -3.32
CA ASP A 109 -0.79 -22.46 -4.77
C ASP A 109 -1.05 -21.12 -5.46
N THR A 110 -1.58 -20.14 -4.71
CA THR A 110 -1.95 -18.83 -5.21
C THR A 110 -1.24 -17.74 -4.42
N GLN A 111 -0.29 -17.09 -5.03
CA GLN A 111 0.37 -15.93 -4.42
C GLN A 111 -0.23 -14.63 -4.96
N VAL A 112 -0.86 -13.87 -4.08
CA VAL A 112 -1.45 -12.56 -4.38
C VAL A 112 -0.84 -11.49 -3.50
N GLU A 113 -0.42 -10.41 -4.12
CA GLU A 113 0.06 -9.20 -3.44
C GLU A 113 -0.87 -8.03 -3.75
N PHE A 114 -1.08 -7.17 -2.76
CA PHE A 114 -1.93 -5.99 -2.89
C PHE A 114 -1.07 -4.73 -2.95
N PHE A 115 -0.92 -4.17 -4.16
CA PHE A 115 -0.24 -2.90 -4.39
C PHE A 115 -1.25 -1.86 -4.90
N GLY A 116 -2.36 -1.71 -4.19
CA GLY A 116 -3.55 -1.02 -4.63
C GLY A 116 -4.55 -2.03 -5.19
N LYS A 117 -4.27 -2.69 -6.29
CA LYS A 117 -5.02 -3.84 -6.82
C LYS A 117 -4.41 -5.15 -6.38
N ALA A 118 -5.17 -6.25 -6.54
CA ALA A 118 -4.63 -7.59 -6.41
C ALA A 118 -3.75 -7.94 -7.62
N TYR A 119 -2.57 -8.46 -7.37
CA TYR A 119 -1.65 -8.95 -8.39
C TYR A 119 -1.29 -10.39 -8.12
N HIS A 120 -1.54 -11.26 -9.09
CA HIS A 120 -1.06 -12.63 -9.05
C HIS A 120 0.45 -12.62 -9.34
N MET A 121 1.20 -13.14 -8.38
CA MET A 121 2.65 -13.21 -8.47
C MET A 121 3.07 -14.59 -8.97
N PRO A 122 4.08 -14.68 -9.85
CA PRO A 122 4.69 -15.97 -10.11
C PRO A 122 5.30 -16.50 -8.81
N PRO A 123 5.07 -17.77 -8.46
CA PRO A 123 5.69 -18.34 -7.27
C PRO A 123 7.22 -18.27 -7.41
N PRO A 124 7.94 -17.87 -6.36
CA PRO A 124 9.40 -17.89 -6.38
C PRO A 124 9.88 -19.33 -6.56
N PRO A 125 10.92 -19.57 -7.36
CA PRO A 125 11.34 -20.92 -7.75
C PRO A 125 11.81 -21.79 -6.58
N PHE A 126 12.03 -21.24 -5.39
CA PHE A 126 12.56 -21.94 -4.23
C PHE A 126 11.81 -21.67 -2.92
N TYR A 127 10.72 -20.94 -2.98
CA TYR A 127 10.01 -20.54 -1.77
C TYR A 127 8.50 -20.56 -2.02
N VAL A 128 7.82 -21.42 -1.31
CA VAL A 128 6.36 -21.50 -1.31
C VAL A 128 5.88 -20.94 0.03
N GLU A 129 5.20 -19.81 0.01
CA GLU A 129 4.44 -19.36 1.15
C GLU A 129 3.20 -20.25 1.29
N PRO A 130 3.09 -21.07 2.34
CA PRO A 130 2.03 -22.06 2.41
C PRO A 130 0.64 -21.44 2.46
N THR A 131 0.52 -20.28 3.08
CA THR A 131 -0.73 -19.50 3.12
C THR A 131 -0.45 -18.02 3.34
N SER A 132 -1.33 -17.20 2.76
CA SER A 132 -1.39 -15.76 3.06
C SER A 132 -2.70 -15.47 3.80
N ILE A 133 -2.61 -14.82 4.94
CA ILE A 133 -3.74 -14.48 5.78
C ILE A 133 -3.85 -12.96 5.89
N TYR A 134 -5.02 -12.45 5.55
CA TYR A 134 -5.37 -11.04 5.68
C TYR A 134 -6.55 -10.92 6.63
N GLU A 135 -6.45 -10.03 7.61
CA GLU A 135 -7.51 -9.79 8.58
C GLU A 135 -7.81 -8.30 8.67
N LEU A 136 -9.09 -7.96 8.72
CA LEU A 136 -9.59 -6.60 8.86
C LEU A 136 -10.57 -6.53 10.01
N TRP A 137 -10.47 -5.46 10.80
CA TRP A 137 -11.45 -5.11 11.83
C TRP A 137 -12.17 -3.85 11.38
N ILE A 138 -13.48 -3.94 11.23
CA ILE A 138 -14.32 -2.94 10.56
C ILE A 138 -15.37 -2.45 11.56
N HIS A 139 -15.37 -1.16 11.86
CA HIS A 139 -16.40 -0.59 12.74
C HIS A 139 -17.78 -0.71 12.10
N LYS A 140 -18.75 -1.18 12.87
CA LYS A 140 -20.15 -1.25 12.43
C LYS A 140 -20.80 0.11 12.27
N SER A 141 -20.38 1.07 13.09
CA SER A 141 -20.97 2.41 13.14
C SER A 141 -20.79 3.21 11.83
N ASN A 142 -19.70 2.96 11.11
CA ASN A 142 -19.37 3.72 9.90
C ASN A 142 -18.88 2.86 8.73
N GLY A 143 -18.74 1.56 8.92
CA GLY A 143 -18.27 0.63 7.88
C GLY A 143 -16.79 0.74 7.55
N LEU A 144 -16.00 1.47 8.34
CA LEU A 144 -14.59 1.69 8.05
C LEU A 144 -13.69 0.70 8.78
N PRO A 145 -12.68 0.15 8.10
CA PRO A 145 -11.63 -0.60 8.76
C PRO A 145 -10.78 0.32 9.64
N TYR A 146 -10.44 -0.14 10.85
CA TYR A 146 -9.55 0.58 11.75
C TYR A 146 -8.27 -0.20 12.07
N LYS A 147 -8.25 -1.49 11.73
CA LYS A 147 -7.08 -2.34 11.93
C LYS A 147 -7.01 -3.36 10.81
N LYS A 148 -5.81 -3.60 10.33
CA LYS A 148 -5.49 -4.69 9.41
C LYS A 148 -4.32 -5.50 9.93
N ARG A 149 -4.30 -6.79 9.59
CA ARG A 149 -3.19 -7.70 9.84
C ARG A 149 -2.93 -8.50 8.58
N ARG A 150 -1.67 -8.65 8.24
CA ARG A 150 -1.18 -9.58 7.23
C ARG A 150 -0.25 -10.58 7.90
N ALA A 151 -0.45 -11.85 7.66
CA ALA A 151 0.47 -12.90 8.08
C ALA A 151 0.84 -13.77 6.89
N MET A 152 2.13 -13.94 6.70
CA MET A 152 2.77 -14.88 5.77
C MET A 152 3.83 -15.61 6.59
N SER A 153 4.30 -16.79 6.17
CA SER A 153 5.12 -17.73 6.95
C SER A 153 6.05 -17.16 8.04
N HIS A 154 6.79 -16.10 7.72
CA HIS A 154 7.76 -15.50 8.64
C HIS A 154 7.57 -14.00 8.86
N ASN A 155 6.53 -13.43 8.27
CA ASN A 155 6.27 -12.00 8.35
C ASN A 155 4.85 -11.71 8.80
N ILE A 156 4.73 -11.03 9.94
CA ILE A 156 3.46 -10.54 10.44
C ILE A 156 3.55 -9.03 10.52
N SER A 157 2.64 -8.35 9.84
CA SER A 157 2.44 -6.92 9.96
C SER A 157 1.07 -6.60 10.51
N VAL A 158 1.00 -5.62 11.40
CA VAL A 158 -0.25 -5.08 11.95
C VAL A 158 -0.20 -3.57 11.79
N GLU A 159 -1.28 -3.03 11.28
CA GLU A 159 -1.46 -1.59 11.14
C GLU A 159 -2.80 -1.20 11.75
N THR A 160 -2.79 -0.14 12.52
CA THR A 160 -3.98 0.41 13.16
C THR A 160 -4.15 1.85 12.73
N CYS A 161 -5.33 2.19 12.24
CA CYS A 161 -5.71 3.53 11.85
C CYS A 161 -6.48 4.18 13.00
N CYS A 162 -6.10 5.39 13.36
CA CYS A 162 -6.75 6.18 14.40
C CYS A 162 -6.86 7.64 13.95
N ASN A 163 -7.76 8.39 14.59
CA ASN A 163 -8.01 9.80 14.27
C ASN A 163 -8.38 10.04 12.80
N VAL A 164 -9.32 9.24 12.30
CA VAL A 164 -9.76 9.30 10.89
C VAL A 164 -10.68 10.49 10.68
N GLU A 165 -10.36 11.31 9.70
CA GLU A 165 -11.19 12.40 9.20
C GLU A 165 -11.59 12.11 7.75
N ILE A 166 -12.90 12.09 7.48
CA ILE A 166 -13.43 11.73 6.16
C ILE A 166 -14.12 12.94 5.55
N ASN A 167 -13.84 13.18 4.27
CA ASN A 167 -14.45 14.26 3.48
C ASN A 167 -14.32 15.64 4.15
N LYS A 168 -13.26 15.85 4.91
CA LYS A 168 -13.00 17.12 5.60
C LYS A 168 -12.54 18.21 4.63
N GLU A 169 -11.84 17.80 3.58
CA GLU A 169 -11.37 18.69 2.53
C GLU A 169 -11.98 18.21 1.21
N THR A 170 -12.45 19.14 0.38
CA THR A 170 -12.84 18.82 -1.01
C THR A 170 -11.55 18.73 -1.81
N ILE A 171 -11.00 17.53 -1.93
CA ILE A 171 -9.74 17.32 -2.60
C ILE A 171 -9.99 16.49 -3.84
N ASP A 172 -9.42 16.95 -4.94
CA ASP A 172 -9.11 16.13 -6.08
C ASP A 172 -7.83 15.29 -5.79
N ARG A 173 -7.22 14.73 -6.80
CA ARG A 173 -5.96 14.04 -6.72
C ARG A 173 -4.88 14.93 -6.08
N PHE A 174 -4.09 14.37 -5.15
CA PHE A 174 -2.98 15.11 -4.54
C PHE A 174 -1.89 15.45 -5.56
N ASP A 175 -1.43 16.68 -5.57
CA ASP A 175 -0.15 17.01 -6.16
C ASP A 175 0.96 16.71 -5.14
N VAL A 176 1.63 15.57 -5.32
CA VAL A 176 2.72 15.14 -4.41
C VAL A 176 3.91 16.09 -4.43
N PHE A 177 4.07 16.89 -5.48
CA PHE A 177 5.15 17.87 -5.59
C PHE A 177 4.97 19.07 -4.66
N ASP A 178 3.75 19.37 -4.22
CA ASP A 178 3.49 20.42 -3.21
C ASP A 178 4.10 20.08 -1.84
N TYR A 179 4.38 18.81 -1.60
CA TYR A 179 4.95 18.32 -0.35
C TYR A 179 6.46 18.13 -0.38
N VAL A 180 7.07 18.26 -1.55
CA VAL A 180 8.51 18.01 -1.74
C VAL A 180 9.34 19.13 -1.09
N PRO A 181 10.33 18.79 -0.24
CA PRO A 181 11.18 19.80 0.38
C PRO A 181 12.00 20.58 -0.64
N GLN A 182 12.12 21.89 -0.43
CA GLN A 182 12.98 22.73 -1.27
C GLN A 182 14.47 22.40 -1.07
N GLY A 183 15.25 22.54 -2.14
CA GLY A 183 16.71 22.36 -2.10
C GLY A 183 17.19 20.92 -2.05
N TYR A 184 16.30 19.95 -2.31
CA TYR A 184 16.68 18.55 -2.47
C TYR A 184 17.03 18.24 -3.92
N GLU A 185 17.99 17.35 -4.13
CA GLU A 185 18.39 16.90 -5.47
C GLU A 185 17.37 15.87 -6.02
N THR A 186 16.86 16.11 -7.22
CA THR A 186 15.93 15.19 -7.87
C THR A 186 16.69 14.16 -8.69
N LYS A 187 16.44 12.88 -8.41
CA LYS A 187 16.95 11.74 -9.18
C LYS A 187 15.81 10.96 -9.80
N LYS A 188 15.90 10.68 -11.09
CA LYS A 188 15.00 9.71 -11.73
C LYS A 188 15.37 8.30 -11.26
N TYR A 189 14.38 7.56 -10.83
CA TYR A 189 14.59 6.17 -10.43
C TYR A 189 14.54 5.28 -11.66
N ASP A 190 15.70 4.77 -12.08
CA ASP A 190 15.80 3.79 -13.15
C ASP A 190 16.02 2.39 -12.54
N TYR A 191 14.94 1.63 -12.41
CA TYR A 191 15.00 0.24 -11.95
C TYR A 191 15.50 -0.73 -13.03
N GLY A 192 15.82 -0.25 -14.22
CA GLY A 192 16.14 -1.10 -15.38
C GLY A 192 17.60 -1.18 -15.76
N ALA A 193 18.45 -0.29 -15.25
CA ALA A 193 19.87 -0.38 -15.54
C ALA A 193 20.49 -1.58 -14.77
N PRO A 194 21.06 -2.57 -15.47
CA PRO A 194 21.84 -3.59 -14.79
C PRO A 194 22.94 -2.90 -13.99
N SER A 195 23.10 -3.28 -12.73
CA SER A 195 24.21 -2.79 -11.91
C SER A 195 25.50 -3.13 -12.67
N ARG A 196 26.27 -2.11 -13.07
CA ARG A 196 27.54 -2.25 -13.81
C ARG A 196 28.64 -2.98 -13.03
N ASN A 197 28.31 -3.61 -11.91
CA ASN A 197 29.25 -4.27 -11.00
C ASN A 197 29.18 -5.81 -11.03
N MET A 198 28.73 -6.43 -12.13
CA MET A 198 28.89 -7.86 -12.33
C MET A 198 29.71 -8.16 -13.59
N ALA A 199 30.83 -7.45 -13.75
CA ALA A 199 31.85 -7.79 -14.74
C ALA A 199 33.22 -7.52 -14.12
N ALA A 200 33.73 -8.48 -13.36
CA ALA A 200 35.14 -8.72 -13.10
C ALA A 200 35.31 -10.15 -12.59
#